data_56df291f8cce5ce62f318dce29d42244
#
_entry.id   56df291f8cce5ce62f318dce29d42244
#
_cell.length_a   1.000
_cell.length_b   1.000
_cell.length_c   1.000
_cell.angle_alpha   90.00
_cell.angle_beta   90.00
_cell.angle_gamma   90.00
#
_symmetry.space_group_name_H-M   'P 1'
#
loop_
_entity.id
_entity.type
_entity.pdbx_description
1 polymer ?
#
loop_
_entity_poly.entity_id
_entity_poly.type
_entity_poly.pdbx_seq_one_letter_code
_entity_poly.pdbx_strand_id
1 'polypeptide(L)' 'MTKQNLKYYLKNKLSKKELKFVPSSFDVVGDILIFSDFPKELVKKEKIIGNTILKNYHHIKTILKKTKK' A
#
# COMPACT_ATOMS: atom_id res chain seq x y z
N MET A 1 -14.64 13.41 -8.31
CA MET A 1 -14.32 12.71 -7.48
C MET A 1 -12.97 12.37 -7.46
N THR A 2 -12.32 12.28 -6.47
CA THR A 2 -11.02 12.06 -6.47
C THR A 2 -10.76 10.74 -6.00
N LYS A 3 -9.89 10.04 -6.63
CA LYS A 3 -9.40 8.87 -6.19
C LYS A 3 -8.34 9.16 -5.30
N GLN A 4 -8.38 8.75 -4.10
CA GLN A 4 -7.31 8.95 -3.20
C GLN A 4 -6.36 7.88 -3.43
N ASN A 5 -5.13 8.16 -3.70
CA ASN A 5 -4.17 7.11 -3.91
C ASN A 5 -3.38 6.86 -2.64
N LEU A 6 -2.77 5.70 -2.58
CA LEU A 6 -2.05 5.26 -1.40
C LEU A 6 -0.90 6.20 -1.04
N LYS A 7 -0.26 6.78 -2.02
CA LYS A 7 0.84 7.71 -1.76
C LYS A 7 0.38 8.90 -0.93
N TYR A 8 -0.82 9.34 -1.13
CA TYR A 8 -1.35 10.47 -0.37
C TYR A 8 -1.38 10.14 1.11
N TYR A 9 -1.82 8.94 1.45
CA TYR A 9 -1.92 8.54 2.84
C TYR A 9 -0.54 8.29 3.45
N LEU A 10 0.43 7.95 2.64
CA LEU A 10 1.75 7.61 3.13
C LEU A 10 2.74 8.77 3.10
N LYS A 11 2.35 9.90 2.57
CA LYS A 11 3.28 11.01 2.39
C LYS A 11 3.93 11.48 3.69
N ASN A 12 3.26 11.33 4.81
CA ASN A 12 3.81 11.72 6.09
C ASN A 12 4.43 10.56 6.85
N LYS A 13 4.36 9.37 6.28
CA LYS A 13 4.88 8.18 6.93
C LYS A 13 6.15 7.67 6.28
N LEU A 14 6.38 8.02 5.03
CA LEU A 14 7.55 7.57 4.30
C LEU A 14 8.31 8.76 3.74
N SER A 15 9.59 8.56 3.49
CA SER A 15 10.40 9.61 2.88
C SER A 15 10.04 9.73 1.40
N LYS A 16 10.51 10.80 0.77
CA LYS A 16 10.25 10.99 -0.64
C LYS A 16 10.79 9.85 -1.49
N LYS A 17 11.94 9.32 -1.11
CA LYS A 17 12.50 8.20 -1.84
C LYS A 17 11.61 6.97 -1.72
N GLU A 18 11.13 6.73 -0.53
CA GLU A 18 10.28 5.58 -0.31
C GLU A 18 8.94 5.73 -1.00
N LEU A 19 8.43 6.94 -1.07
CA LEU A 19 7.16 7.18 -1.76
C LEU A 19 7.24 6.85 -3.24
N LYS A 20 8.40 6.99 -3.84
CA LYS A 20 8.56 6.65 -5.24
C LYS A 20 8.35 5.18 -5.51
N PHE A 21 8.62 4.36 -4.52
CA PHE A 21 8.47 2.91 -4.67
C PHE A 21 7.09 2.41 -4.35
N VAL A 22 6.23 3.24 -3.80
CA VAL A 22 4.88 2.81 -3.44
C VAL A 22 4.11 2.44 -4.71
N PRO A 23 3.55 1.23 -4.79
CA PRO A 23 2.80 0.85 -5.98
C PRO A 23 1.59 1.73 -6.15
N SER A 24 1.36 2.19 -7.35
CA SER A 24 0.20 3.03 -7.62
C SER A 24 -1.01 2.20 -7.99
N SER A 25 -0.82 0.93 -8.26
CA SER A 25 -1.92 0.06 -8.62
C SER A 25 -1.97 -1.14 -7.71
N PHE A 26 -3.16 -1.51 -7.35
CA PHE A 26 -3.37 -2.73 -6.58
C PHE A 26 -4.78 -3.20 -6.87
N ASP A 27 -5.06 -4.45 -6.55
CA ASP A 27 -6.38 -5.01 -6.78
C ASP A 27 -7.12 -5.16 -5.47
N VAL A 28 -8.43 -5.01 -5.52
CA VAL A 28 -9.25 -5.23 -4.33
C VAL A 28 -10.29 -6.27 -4.67
N VAL A 29 -10.32 -7.33 -3.91
CA VAL A 29 -11.30 -8.40 -4.09
C VAL A 29 -12.01 -8.56 -2.76
N GLY A 30 -13.25 -8.10 -2.70
CA GLY A 30 -14.00 -8.13 -1.44
C GLY A 30 -13.32 -7.25 -0.40
N ASP A 31 -12.88 -7.83 0.68
CA ASP A 31 -12.19 -7.10 1.73
C ASP A 31 -10.67 -7.34 1.71
N ILE A 32 -10.16 -7.87 0.59
CA ILE A 32 -8.74 -8.16 0.46
C ILE A 32 -8.10 -7.21 -0.54
N LEU A 33 -7.02 -6.59 -0.14
CA LEU A 33 -6.26 -5.73 -1.01
C LEU A 33 -5.00 -6.48 -1.42
N ILE A 34 -4.70 -6.52 -2.71
CA ILE A 34 -3.59 -7.31 -3.23
C ILE A 34 -2.63 -6.44 -4.01
N PHE A 35 -1.37 -6.44 -3.58
CA PHE A 35 -0.32 -5.79 -4.33
C PHE A 35 0.31 -6.83 -5.25
N SER A 36 0.27 -6.59 -6.54
CA SER A 36 0.84 -7.52 -7.49
C SER A 36 2.35 -7.48 -7.55
N ASP A 37 2.93 -6.35 -7.22
CA ASP A 37 4.37 -6.19 -7.37
C ASP A 37 4.86 -5.28 -6.25
N PHE A 38 5.06 -5.82 -5.09
CA PHE A 38 5.48 -5.04 -3.94
C PHE A 38 7.01 -4.93 -3.95
N PRO A 39 7.56 -3.72 -3.98
CA PRO A 39 9.00 -3.57 -4.11
C PRO A 39 9.73 -3.97 -2.85
N LYS A 40 10.90 -4.56 -3.00
CA LYS A 40 11.68 -4.97 -1.87
C LYS A 40 12.14 -3.79 -1.05
N GLU A 41 12.25 -2.63 -1.65
CA GLU A 41 12.66 -1.43 -0.93
C GLU A 41 11.69 -1.06 0.18
N LEU A 42 10.46 -1.51 0.05
CA LEU A 42 9.44 -1.17 1.03
C LEU A 42 9.11 -2.31 2.00
N VAL A 43 9.80 -3.42 1.90
CA VAL A 43 9.52 -4.54 2.78
C VAL A 43 9.71 -4.16 4.24
N LYS A 44 10.69 -3.34 4.55
CA LYS A 44 10.92 -2.92 5.92
C LYS A 44 9.82 -1.99 6.42
N LYS A 45 9.09 -1.40 5.51
CA LYS A 45 8.00 -0.49 5.86
C LYS A 45 6.63 -1.10 5.68
N GLU A 46 6.58 -2.39 5.43
CA GLU A 46 5.30 -3.02 5.14
C GLU A 46 4.30 -2.89 6.28
N LYS A 47 4.74 -2.87 7.51
CA LYS A 47 3.83 -2.70 8.62
C LYS A 47 3.21 -1.32 8.63
N ILE A 48 4.00 -0.31 8.35
CA ILE A 48 3.50 1.06 8.30
C ILE A 48 2.50 1.20 7.16
N ILE A 49 2.84 0.64 6.02
CA ILE A 49 1.96 0.70 4.86
C ILE A 49 0.66 -0.04 5.14
N GLY A 50 0.76 -1.24 5.70
CA GLY A 50 -0.41 -2.03 6.02
C GLY A 50 -1.32 -1.35 7.03
N ASN A 51 -0.75 -0.81 8.09
CA ASN A 51 -1.53 -0.11 9.10
C ASN A 51 -2.23 1.11 8.50
N THR A 52 -1.54 1.83 7.63
CA THR A 52 -2.13 3.00 6.99
C THR A 52 -3.32 2.59 6.11
N ILE A 53 -3.16 1.51 5.38
CA ILE A 53 -4.24 1.00 4.53
C ILE A 53 -5.45 0.60 5.38
N LEU A 54 -5.21 -0.18 6.41
CA LEU A 54 -6.31 -0.65 7.26
C LEU A 54 -7.02 0.49 7.96
N LYS A 55 -6.28 1.55 8.27
CA LYS A 55 -6.86 2.67 8.93
C LYS A 55 -7.72 3.52 8.00
N ASN A 56 -7.31 3.66 6.76
CA ASN A 56 -7.98 4.55 5.81
C ASN A 56 -8.96 3.84 4.87
N TYR A 57 -8.82 2.55 4.72
CA TYR A 57 -9.70 1.77 3.85
C TYR A 57 -10.46 0.81 4.75
N HIS A 58 -11.52 1.30 5.32
CA HIS A 58 -12.21 0.57 6.38
C HIS A 58 -12.82 -0.76 5.95
N HIS A 59 -13.09 -0.91 4.68
CA HIS A 59 -13.64 -2.17 4.19
C HIS A 59 -12.58 -3.22 3.94
N ILE A 60 -11.30 -2.84 3.99
CA ILE A 60 -10.23 -3.80 3.78
C ILE A 60 -9.85 -4.44 5.11
N LYS A 61 -9.79 -5.76 5.14
CA LYS A 61 -9.42 -6.49 6.34
C LYS A 61 -8.14 -7.30 6.17
N THR A 62 -7.76 -7.58 4.95
CA THR A 62 -6.57 -8.36 4.69
C THR A 62 -5.77 -7.72 3.58
N ILE A 63 -4.48 -7.75 3.69
CA ILE A 63 -3.59 -7.22 2.68
C ILE A 63 -2.63 -8.33 2.28
N LEU A 64 -2.60 -8.61 0.99
CA LEU A 64 -1.67 -9.59 0.45
C LEU A 64 -0.68 -8.88 -0.44
N LYS A 65 0.52 -9.38 -0.49
CA LYS A 65 1.50 -8.81 -1.40
C LYS A 65 2.21 -9.93 -2.12
N LYS A 66 2.42 -9.75 -3.38
CA LYS A 66 3.18 -10.68 -4.18
C LYS A 66 4.49 -10.01 -4.50
N THR A 67 5.56 -10.67 -4.21
CA THR A 67 6.87 -10.13 -4.55
C THR A 67 7.34 -10.80 -5.81
N LYS A 68 8.02 -10.00 -6.65
CA LYS A 68 8.54 -10.55 -7.85
C LYS A 68 9.77 -11.32 -7.54
N LYS A 69 9.95 -12.42 -8.12
CA LYS A 69 11.14 -13.20 -7.88
C LYS A 69 12.26 -12.84 -8.77
#